data_e0c67e6154b7c63d0122282d84f41c4b
#
_entry.id   e0c67e6154b7c63d0122282d84f41c4b
#
_cell.length_a   1.000
_cell.length_b   1.000
_cell.length_c   1.000
_cell.angle_alpha   90.00
_cell.angle_beta   90.00
_cell.angle_gamma   90.00
#
_symmetry.space_group_name_H-M   'P 1'
#
loop_
_entity.id
_entity.type
_entity.pdbx_description
1 polymer ?
#
loop_
_entity_poly.entity_id
_entity_poly.type
_entity_poly.pdbx_seq_one_letter_code
_entity_poly.pdbx_strand_id
1 'polypeptide(L)'
;MFFYFIKNNDLRVKKIKEELSPIRNLFNSTLKNQLSRYLKGKQKNFSCKINFLNGTDLQKKVWAQLQKISYGKTISYSHLALKTSYQKAIRAVATAVGKNPIGIIVPCHRVIAKDGRLGGYAWGIKMKAKLLDIEVSGMADSIYRGGK
;
A
#
# COMPACT_ATOMS: atom_id res chain seq x y z
N MET A 1 -11.72 -1.35 -11.95
CA MET A 1 -10.50 -0.52 -11.99
C MET A 1 -9.35 -1.04 -11.12
N PHE A 2 -9.56 -1.91 -10.16
CA PHE A 2 -8.52 -2.41 -9.25
C PHE A 2 -7.67 -3.57 -9.75
N PHE A 3 -8.07 -4.26 -10.81
CA PHE A 3 -7.33 -5.37 -11.41
C PHE A 3 -6.32 -4.96 -12.49
N TYR A 4 -6.15 -3.66 -12.75
CA TYR A 4 -5.23 -3.15 -13.77
C TYR A 4 -3.76 -3.17 -13.33
N PHE A 5 -3.45 -3.50 -12.09
CA PHE A 5 -2.07 -3.52 -11.59
C PHE A 5 -1.38 -4.87 -11.66
N ILE A 6 -2.05 -5.92 -12.14
CA ILE A 6 -1.35 -7.12 -12.57
C ILE A 6 -1.07 -6.94 -14.07
N LYS A 7 -0.07 -6.13 -14.41
CA LYS A 7 0.55 -6.16 -15.72
C LYS A 7 1.22 -7.53 -15.85
N ASN A 8 0.50 -8.53 -16.37
CA ASN A 8 1.10 -9.72 -16.92
C ASN A 8 0.12 -10.38 -17.88
N ASN A 9 0.51 -10.42 -19.15
CA ASN A 9 -0.02 -11.31 -20.19
C ASN A 9 0.35 -12.79 -19.94
N ASP A 10 0.54 -13.19 -18.68
CA ASP A 10 0.84 -14.57 -18.32
C ASP A 10 -0.47 -15.38 -18.37
N LEU A 11 -0.51 -16.40 -19.23
CA LEU A 11 -1.61 -17.34 -19.38
C LEU A 11 -2.05 -17.98 -18.05
N ARG A 12 -1.12 -18.17 -17.09
CA ARG A 12 -1.39 -18.66 -15.74
C ARG A 12 -2.28 -17.69 -14.96
N VAL A 13 -2.04 -16.38 -15.11
CA VAL A 13 -2.84 -15.32 -14.47
C VAL A 13 -4.25 -15.31 -15.04
N LYS A 14 -4.41 -15.56 -16.35
CA LYS A 14 -5.72 -15.66 -17.01
C LYS A 14 -6.54 -16.82 -16.43
N LYS A 15 -5.94 -18.00 -16.31
CA LYS A 15 -6.58 -19.20 -15.73
C LYS A 15 -7.00 -18.99 -14.27
N ILE A 16 -6.13 -18.41 -13.45
CA ILE A 16 -6.44 -18.07 -12.04
C ILE A 16 -7.59 -17.04 -11.98
N LYS A 17 -7.65 -16.07 -12.90
CA LYS A 17 -8.76 -15.11 -12.97
C LYS A 17 -10.10 -15.77 -13.30
N GLU A 18 -10.11 -16.78 -14.14
CA GLU A 18 -11.33 -17.52 -14.51
C GLU A 18 -11.82 -18.40 -13.34
N GLU A 19 -10.92 -19.12 -12.67
CA GLU A 19 -11.23 -19.97 -11.52
C GLU A 19 -11.72 -19.17 -10.31
N LEU A 20 -11.24 -17.94 -10.10
CA LEU A 20 -11.65 -17.05 -9.01
C LEU A 20 -12.83 -16.13 -9.37
N SER A 21 -13.41 -16.28 -10.57
CA SER A 21 -14.50 -15.43 -11.06
C SER A 21 -15.72 -15.37 -10.12
N PRO A 22 -16.23 -16.48 -9.53
CA PRO A 22 -17.35 -16.43 -8.59
C PRO A 22 -17.02 -15.71 -7.27
N ILE A 23 -15.80 -15.91 -6.76
CA ILE A 23 -15.32 -15.32 -5.52
C ILE A 23 -14.94 -13.84 -5.73
N ARG A 24 -14.54 -13.48 -6.95
CA ARG A 24 -14.12 -12.12 -7.33
C ARG A 24 -15.19 -11.06 -7.08
N ASN A 25 -16.46 -11.37 -7.31
CA ASN A 25 -17.55 -10.40 -7.15
C ASN A 25 -17.82 -10.11 -5.67
N LEU A 26 -17.70 -11.10 -4.80
CA LEU A 26 -17.86 -10.96 -3.35
C LEU A 26 -16.67 -10.19 -2.73
N PHE A 27 -15.44 -10.53 -3.12
CA PHE A 27 -14.24 -9.81 -2.69
C PHE A 27 -14.22 -8.36 -3.21
N ASN A 28 -14.65 -8.13 -4.43
CA ASN A 28 -14.67 -6.82 -5.04
C ASN A 28 -15.62 -5.84 -4.34
N SER A 29 -16.80 -6.28 -3.88
CA SER A 29 -17.75 -5.40 -3.18
C SER A 29 -17.22 -4.98 -1.81
N THR A 30 -16.71 -5.90 -1.01
CA THR A 30 -16.15 -5.62 0.32
C THR A 30 -14.92 -4.72 0.25
N LEU A 31 -13.96 -5.05 -0.61
CA LEU A 31 -12.74 -4.26 -0.77
C LEU A 31 -13.01 -2.89 -1.37
N LYS A 32 -13.93 -2.80 -2.34
CA LYS A 32 -14.39 -1.54 -2.92
C LYS A 32 -15.02 -0.64 -1.86
N ASN A 33 -15.85 -1.19 -0.98
CA ASN A 33 -16.44 -0.47 0.13
C ASN A 33 -15.39 0.00 1.14
N GLN A 34 -14.42 -0.85 1.50
CA GLN A 34 -13.33 -0.48 2.38
C GLN A 34 -12.48 0.66 1.79
N LEU A 35 -12.14 0.59 0.50
CA LEU A 35 -11.41 1.65 -0.19
C LEU A 35 -12.20 2.96 -0.27
N SER A 36 -13.50 2.89 -0.57
CA SER A 36 -14.36 4.07 -0.56
C SER A 36 -14.39 4.73 0.82
N ARG A 37 -14.49 3.94 1.88
CA ARG A 37 -14.44 4.43 3.26
C ARG A 37 -13.07 4.98 3.65
N TYR A 38 -11.98 4.33 3.19
CA TYR A 38 -10.62 4.82 3.39
C TYR A 38 -10.42 6.21 2.76
N LEU A 39 -10.84 6.40 1.51
CA LEU A 39 -10.75 7.70 0.83
C LEU A 39 -11.60 8.81 1.49
N LYS A 40 -12.57 8.44 2.32
CA LYS A 40 -13.36 9.34 3.16
C LYS A 40 -12.82 9.49 4.59
N GLY A 41 -11.62 8.96 4.88
CA GLY A 41 -11.04 8.97 6.22
C GLY A 41 -11.73 8.07 7.26
N LYS A 42 -12.71 7.25 6.83
CA LYS A 42 -13.56 6.43 7.72
C LYS A 42 -13.10 4.97 7.87
N GLN A 43 -11.99 4.59 7.26
CA GLN A 43 -11.42 3.24 7.30
C GLN A 43 -9.91 3.35 7.44
N LYS A 44 -9.34 2.70 8.44
CA LYS A 44 -7.90 2.74 8.72
C LYS A 44 -7.17 1.48 8.26
N ASN A 45 -7.83 0.33 8.33
CA ASN A 45 -7.26 -0.98 8.04
C ASN A 45 -8.09 -1.71 6.99
N PHE A 46 -7.45 -2.60 6.25
CA PHE A 46 -8.08 -3.46 5.26
C PHE A 46 -8.10 -4.91 5.75
N SER A 47 -9.26 -5.55 5.69
CA SER A 47 -9.45 -6.95 6.12
C SER A 47 -9.19 -7.93 4.98
N CYS A 48 -8.02 -7.83 4.32
CA CYS A 48 -7.63 -8.77 3.28
C CYS A 48 -6.24 -9.33 3.56
N LYS A 49 -6.07 -10.63 3.35
CA LYS A 49 -4.75 -11.26 3.33
C LYS A 49 -4.10 -10.99 1.98
N ILE A 50 -2.84 -10.56 2.00
CA ILE A 50 -2.08 -10.29 0.78
C ILE A 50 -0.98 -11.33 0.68
N ASN A 51 -0.97 -12.04 -0.45
CA ASN A 51 0.12 -12.93 -0.84
C ASN A 51 0.78 -12.39 -2.10
N PHE A 52 2.08 -12.13 -2.04
CA PHE A 52 2.87 -11.71 -3.19
C PHE A 52 3.33 -12.94 -3.97
N LEU A 53 2.62 -13.28 -5.03
CA LEU A 53 2.97 -14.41 -5.90
C LEU A 53 4.26 -14.13 -6.68
N ASN A 54 4.44 -12.88 -7.12
CA ASN A 54 5.58 -12.42 -7.90
C ASN A 54 6.41 -11.40 -7.11
N GLY A 55 7.64 -11.16 -7.57
CA GLY A 55 8.57 -10.22 -6.97
C GLY A 55 9.83 -10.93 -6.45
N THR A 56 10.95 -10.18 -6.43
CA THR A 56 12.20 -10.66 -5.85
C THR A 56 12.10 -10.76 -4.32
N ASP A 57 13.01 -11.46 -3.68
CA ASP A 57 13.05 -11.56 -2.21
C ASP A 57 13.15 -10.21 -1.53
N LEU A 58 13.97 -9.30 -2.09
CA LEU A 58 14.04 -7.92 -1.63
C LEU A 58 12.67 -7.23 -1.71
N GLN A 59 11.98 -7.34 -2.85
CA GLN A 59 10.66 -6.72 -3.02
C GLN A 59 9.64 -7.27 -2.02
N LYS A 60 9.56 -8.59 -1.89
CA LYS A 60 8.65 -9.26 -0.94
C LYS A 60 8.92 -8.84 0.50
N LYS A 61 10.19 -8.79 0.91
CA LYS A 61 10.58 -8.32 2.25
C LYS A 61 10.21 -6.85 2.47
N VAL A 62 10.46 -5.98 1.48
CA VAL A 62 10.09 -4.57 1.55
C VAL A 62 8.58 -4.42 1.66
N TRP A 63 7.80 -5.09 0.81
CA TRP A 63 6.34 -5.00 0.83
C TRP A 63 5.73 -5.54 2.13
N ALA A 64 6.32 -6.58 2.71
CA ALA A 64 5.93 -7.08 4.04
C ALA A 64 6.18 -6.04 5.14
N GLN A 65 7.28 -5.28 5.07
CA GLN A 65 7.54 -4.20 6.03
C GLN A 65 6.62 -2.98 5.79
N LEU A 66 6.26 -2.68 4.55
CA LEU A 66 5.28 -1.61 4.26
C LEU A 66 3.95 -1.84 4.97
N GLN A 67 3.45 -3.08 5.00
CA GLN A 67 2.18 -3.43 5.66
C GLN A 67 2.19 -3.17 7.18
N LYS A 68 3.37 -3.09 7.80
CA LYS A 68 3.53 -2.81 9.23
C LYS A 68 3.53 -1.32 9.58
N ILE A 69 3.54 -0.44 8.57
CA ILE A 69 3.48 1.01 8.81
C ILE A 69 2.04 1.38 9.14
N SER A 70 1.82 1.89 10.34
CA SER A 70 0.49 2.25 10.83
C SER A 70 -0.13 3.39 10.03
N TYR A 71 -1.45 3.44 10.00
CA TYR A 71 -2.24 4.54 9.42
C TYR A 71 -1.85 5.88 10.04
N GLY A 72 -1.68 6.91 9.20
CA GLY A 72 -1.28 8.25 9.61
C GLY A 72 0.18 8.38 10.10
N LYS A 73 0.99 7.33 9.96
CA LYS A 73 2.42 7.38 10.28
C LYS A 73 3.25 7.26 9.02
N THR A 74 4.37 7.96 9.00
CA THR A 74 5.36 7.87 7.93
C THR A 74 6.68 7.37 8.44
N ILE A 75 7.47 6.73 7.58
CA ILE A 75 8.86 6.38 7.86
C ILE A 75 9.75 6.78 6.67
N SER A 76 11.03 6.98 6.92
CA SER A 76 11.98 7.27 5.83
C SER A 76 12.39 5.99 5.08
N TYR A 77 12.83 6.14 3.82
CA TYR A 77 13.44 5.03 3.07
C TYR A 77 14.60 4.38 3.79
N SER A 78 15.44 5.18 4.48
CA SER A 78 16.55 4.67 5.30
C SER A 78 16.06 3.85 6.49
N HIS A 79 15.02 4.32 7.20
CA HIS A 79 14.43 3.56 8.30
C HIS A 79 13.76 2.26 7.81
N LEU A 80 13.09 2.30 6.65
CA LEU A 80 12.54 1.10 6.04
C LEU A 80 13.65 0.10 5.69
N ALA A 81 14.79 0.57 5.14
CA ALA A 81 15.93 -0.28 4.82
C ALA A 81 16.52 -0.96 6.08
N LEU A 82 16.58 -0.27 7.21
CA LEU A 82 17.00 -0.86 8.50
C LEU A 82 16.08 -2.00 8.97
N LYS A 83 14.78 -1.95 8.62
CA LYS A 83 13.80 -3.00 8.96
C LYS A 83 13.86 -4.22 8.02
N THR A 84 14.72 -4.18 7.01
CA THR A 84 14.95 -5.27 6.07
C THR A 84 16.37 -5.82 6.26
N SER A 85 16.68 -6.93 5.61
CA SER A 85 18.07 -7.43 5.55
C SER A 85 18.96 -6.61 4.60
N TYR A 86 18.48 -5.49 4.06
CA TYR A 86 19.12 -4.70 2.99
C TYR A 86 19.48 -3.29 3.45
N GLN A 87 19.99 -3.13 4.65
CA GLN A 87 20.27 -1.86 5.32
C GLN A 87 21.17 -0.91 4.50
N LYS A 88 22.16 -1.46 3.80
CA LYS A 88 23.10 -0.69 2.96
C LYS A 88 22.58 -0.40 1.55
N ALA A 89 21.43 -0.97 1.15
CA ALA A 89 20.90 -0.90 -0.20
C ALA A 89 19.65 0.02 -0.31
N ILE A 90 19.71 1.22 0.25
CA ILE A 90 18.57 2.16 0.33
C ILE A 90 17.94 2.43 -1.05
N ARG A 91 18.75 2.58 -2.12
CA ARG A 91 18.26 2.78 -3.49
C ARG A 91 17.44 1.58 -3.99
N ALA A 92 17.92 0.35 -3.74
CA ALA A 92 17.20 -0.86 -4.12
C ALA A 92 15.89 -1.00 -3.32
N VAL A 93 15.90 -0.64 -2.04
CA VAL A 93 14.68 -0.58 -1.21
C VAL A 93 13.69 0.45 -1.76
N ALA A 94 14.14 1.65 -2.12
CA ALA A 94 13.29 2.67 -2.73
C ALA A 94 12.69 2.21 -4.07
N THR A 95 13.48 1.54 -4.90
CA THR A 95 12.98 0.91 -6.14
C THR A 95 11.93 -0.16 -5.85
N ALA A 96 12.14 -0.99 -4.84
CA ALA A 96 11.17 -2.02 -4.42
C ALA A 96 9.87 -1.40 -3.89
N VAL A 97 9.94 -0.29 -3.15
CA VAL A 97 8.75 0.51 -2.74
C VAL A 97 7.96 0.98 -3.95
N GLY A 98 8.64 1.53 -4.97
CA GLY A 98 8.00 1.99 -6.22
C GLY A 98 7.39 0.87 -7.07
N LYS A 99 7.86 -0.37 -6.91
CA LYS A 99 7.32 -1.56 -7.58
C LYS A 99 6.22 -2.28 -6.81
N ASN A 100 5.70 -1.67 -5.75
CA ASN A 100 4.56 -2.21 -5.00
C ASN A 100 3.36 -2.46 -5.93
N PRO A 101 2.86 -3.71 -6.04
CA PRO A 101 1.78 -4.05 -6.97
C PRO A 101 0.39 -3.65 -6.46
N ILE A 102 0.24 -3.35 -5.16
CA ILE A 102 -1.08 -3.14 -4.51
C ILE A 102 -1.03 -1.85 -3.69
N GLY A 103 -1.04 -0.71 -4.37
CA GLY A 103 -1.03 0.59 -3.69
C GLY A 103 -2.24 0.79 -2.75
N ILE A 104 -2.09 1.67 -1.78
CA ILE A 104 -3.04 1.97 -0.70
C ILE A 104 -3.10 0.83 0.33
N ILE A 105 -3.47 -0.39 -0.07
CA ILE A 105 -3.58 -1.54 0.83
C ILE A 105 -2.21 -1.92 1.37
N VAL A 106 -1.18 -1.96 0.51
CA VAL A 106 0.23 -1.97 0.89
C VAL A 106 0.71 -0.52 0.85
N PRO A 107 0.88 0.15 1.99
CA PRO A 107 0.92 1.62 2.06
C PRO A 107 2.29 2.20 1.70
N CYS A 108 2.74 2.05 0.46
CA CYS A 108 3.99 2.64 -0.01
C CYS A 108 4.00 4.17 0.01
N HIS A 109 2.83 4.83 0.02
CA HIS A 109 2.70 6.27 0.20
C HIS A 109 3.18 6.77 1.57
N ARG A 110 3.25 5.90 2.60
CA ARG A 110 3.76 6.23 3.94
C ARG A 110 5.29 6.26 4.03
N VAL A 111 6.01 5.99 2.94
CA VAL A 111 7.47 6.07 2.91
C VAL A 111 7.90 7.38 2.27
N ILE A 112 8.66 8.20 3.00
CA ILE A 112 9.10 9.53 2.60
C ILE A 112 10.63 9.64 2.63
N ALA A 113 11.19 10.73 2.12
CA ALA A 113 12.61 11.00 2.23
C ALA A 113 13.00 11.36 3.68
N LYS A 114 14.27 11.20 4.05
CA LYS A 114 14.78 11.48 5.40
C LYS A 114 14.61 12.96 5.79
N ASP A 115 14.65 13.85 4.80
CA ASP A 115 14.49 15.30 4.96
C ASP A 115 13.01 15.77 4.96
N GLY A 116 12.06 14.82 4.98
CA GLY A 116 10.62 15.11 4.99
C GLY A 116 10.00 15.31 3.62
N ARG A 117 10.77 15.39 2.53
CA ARG A 117 10.20 15.45 1.17
C ARG A 117 9.46 14.15 0.85
N LEU A 118 8.37 14.26 0.10
CA LEU A 118 7.51 13.12 -0.21
C LEU A 118 8.24 12.00 -0.97
N GLY A 119 9.24 12.36 -1.81
CA GLY A 119 9.88 11.40 -2.70
C GLY A 119 8.95 10.94 -3.83
N GLY A 120 9.40 9.96 -4.61
CA GLY A 120 8.61 9.44 -5.72
C GLY A 120 7.36 8.65 -5.28
N TYR A 121 6.39 8.57 -6.19
CA TYR A 121 5.21 7.72 -6.05
C TYR A 121 4.71 7.26 -7.42
N ALA A 122 4.31 6.00 -7.53
CA ALA A 122 3.92 5.40 -8.83
C ALA A 122 2.73 6.13 -9.50
N TRP A 123 1.85 6.74 -8.71
CA TRP A 123 0.68 7.51 -9.20
C TRP A 123 0.85 9.02 -9.07
N GLY A 124 2.08 9.48 -8.94
CA GLY A 124 2.44 10.89 -8.85
C GLY A 124 2.39 11.46 -7.42
N ILE A 125 3.21 12.47 -7.20
CA ILE A 125 3.43 13.10 -5.87
C ILE A 125 2.13 13.72 -5.33
N LYS A 126 1.29 14.31 -6.21
CA LYS A 126 0.00 14.90 -5.81
C LYS A 126 -0.93 13.85 -5.17
N MET A 127 -0.97 12.64 -5.73
CA MET A 127 -1.77 11.54 -5.16
C MET A 127 -1.19 11.08 -3.82
N LYS A 128 0.12 11.01 -3.69
CA LYS A 128 0.79 10.67 -2.42
C LYS A 128 0.44 11.67 -1.33
N ALA A 129 0.55 12.96 -1.60
CA ALA A 129 0.17 14.03 -0.68
C ALA A 129 -1.30 13.87 -0.23
N LYS A 130 -2.21 13.71 -1.19
CA LYS A 130 -3.64 13.53 -0.90
C LYS A 130 -3.94 12.31 -0.01
N LEU A 131 -3.26 11.19 -0.22
CA LEU A 131 -3.43 10.00 0.64
C LEU A 131 -2.94 10.26 2.07
N LEU A 132 -1.80 10.93 2.22
CA LEU A 132 -1.28 11.31 3.54
C LEU A 132 -2.20 12.30 4.25
N ASP A 133 -2.75 13.30 3.54
CA ASP A 133 -3.70 14.26 4.09
C ASP A 133 -5.00 13.58 4.57
N ILE A 134 -5.52 12.62 3.80
CA ILE A 134 -6.67 11.80 4.21
C ILE A 134 -6.38 11.06 5.52
N GLU A 135 -5.19 10.51 5.65
CA GLU A 135 -4.81 9.75 6.84
C GLU A 135 -4.65 10.65 8.08
N VAL A 136 -4.05 11.83 7.92
CA VAL A 136 -3.91 12.80 9.01
C VAL A 136 -5.28 13.32 9.46
N SER A 137 -6.13 13.71 8.51
CA SER A 137 -7.49 14.19 8.81
C SER A 137 -8.36 13.10 9.46
N GLY A 138 -8.29 11.86 8.98
CA GLY A 138 -9.01 10.74 9.56
C GLY A 138 -8.52 10.35 10.96
N MET A 139 -7.29 10.71 11.33
CA MET A 139 -6.81 10.60 12.73
C MET A 139 -7.41 11.70 13.61
N ALA A 140 -7.47 12.93 13.15
CA ALA A 140 -8.05 14.05 13.88
C ALA A 140 -9.53 13.79 14.22
N ASP A 141 -10.33 13.37 13.25
CA ASP A 141 -11.74 12.98 13.45
C ASP A 141 -11.92 11.87 14.51
N SER A 142 -10.96 10.95 14.59
CA SER A 142 -10.99 9.85 15.55
C SER A 142 -10.71 10.31 16.99
N ILE A 143 -9.89 11.34 17.16
CA ILE A 143 -9.56 11.93 18.49
C ILE A 143 -10.78 12.71 19.01
N TYR A 144 -11.45 13.48 18.15
CA TYR A 144 -12.63 14.26 18.54
C TYR A 144 -13.89 13.41 18.81
N ARG A 145 -14.03 12.23 18.20
CA ARG A 145 -15.16 11.32 18.43
C ARG A 145 -14.98 10.35 19.59
N GLY A 146 -13.76 10.18 20.10
CA GLY A 146 -13.44 9.30 21.23
C GLY A 146 -13.61 9.95 22.61
N GLY A 147 -14.02 11.20 22.68
CA GLY A 147 -14.24 11.98 23.90
C GLY A 147 -15.71 12.10 24.30
N LYS A 148 -16.44 10.97 24.36
CA LYS A 148 -17.75 10.90 25.06
C LYS A 148 -17.81 9.63 25.87
#